data_c31ab43c336026264b6a15df18bcb0fb
#
_entry.id   c31ab43c336026264b6a15df18bcb0fb
#
_cell.length_a   1.000
_cell.length_b   1.000
_cell.length_c   1.000
_cell.angle_alpha   90.00
_cell.angle_beta   90.00
_cell.angle_gamma   90.00
#
_symmetry.space_group_name_H-M   'P 1'
#
loop_
_entity.id
_entity.type
_entity.pdbx_description
1 polymer ?
#
loop_
_entity_poly.entity_id
_entity_poly.type
_entity_poly.pdbx_seq_one_letter_code
_entity_poly.pdbx_strand_id
1 'polypeptide(L)'
;MSDQLTELEQRVYHYMIDFLAANTYQPSIRDIARQFHIKSTKTVSDLLHALERKGYIERDESRSRGVRLLGFSGGGQTQPIPFYGRIHAGTPSVSPDDRRGFITVDRRFLPTHDVYFLKVKGDSMAGRGILDGDYVMVSPSLSPKDGNIIAARLGEEATIKTLAHREGRIVLEPANPKDEAIEISPNEDFGVLGVVCGVYRPFWEQLEEPTDSNGSEDGPAHALADGPSNNGPSHNGPSHNGPSHNGPFGG
;
A
#
# COMPACT_ATOMS: atom_id res chain seq x y z
N MET A 1 -17.15 28.53 -18.92
CA MET A 1 -15.82 28.44 -19.56
C MET A 1 -15.46 26.99 -19.61
N SER A 2 -14.99 26.48 -20.74
CA SER A 2 -14.71 25.04 -20.92
C SER A 2 -13.53 24.63 -20.02
N ASP A 3 -13.80 23.77 -19.03
CA ASP A 3 -12.77 23.15 -18.17
C ASP A 3 -11.95 22.08 -18.93
N GLN A 4 -12.19 21.94 -20.23
CA GLN A 4 -11.47 20.99 -21.06
C GLN A 4 -10.07 21.48 -21.41
N LEU A 5 -9.10 20.57 -21.35
CA LEU A 5 -7.73 20.84 -21.77
C LEU A 5 -7.65 20.96 -23.29
N THR A 6 -6.82 21.89 -23.78
CA THR A 6 -6.37 21.87 -25.17
C THR A 6 -5.48 20.63 -25.40
N GLU A 7 -5.29 20.23 -26.65
CA GLU A 7 -4.45 19.07 -26.99
C GLU A 7 -3.02 19.19 -26.43
N LEU A 8 -2.41 20.37 -26.51
CA LEU A 8 -1.07 20.59 -25.96
C LEU A 8 -1.06 20.53 -24.43
N GLU A 9 -2.04 21.14 -23.75
CA GLU A 9 -2.17 21.07 -22.30
C GLU A 9 -2.36 19.63 -21.83
N GLN A 10 -3.17 18.83 -22.53
CA GLN A 10 -3.39 17.43 -22.23
C GLN A 10 -2.10 16.60 -22.36
N ARG A 11 -1.34 16.81 -23.45
CA ARG A 11 -0.06 16.14 -23.68
C ARG A 11 0.97 16.53 -22.61
N VAL A 12 1.04 17.81 -22.23
CA VAL A 12 1.94 18.26 -21.15
C VAL A 12 1.53 17.64 -19.83
N TYR A 13 0.23 17.60 -19.51
CA TYR A 13 -0.28 16.98 -18.28
C TYR A 13 0.04 15.47 -18.21
N HIS A 14 -0.19 14.72 -19.29
CA HIS A 14 0.17 13.30 -19.36
C HIS A 14 1.67 13.07 -19.21
N TYR A 15 2.50 13.86 -19.88
CA TYR A 15 3.95 13.79 -19.70
C TYR A 15 4.38 14.00 -18.25
N MET A 16 3.74 14.95 -17.54
CA MET A 16 4.04 15.19 -16.13
C MET A 16 3.67 13.98 -15.25
N ILE A 17 2.57 13.30 -15.57
CA ILE A 17 2.16 12.06 -14.92
C ILE A 17 3.20 10.96 -15.13
N ASP A 18 3.55 10.69 -16.39
CA ASP A 18 4.50 9.64 -16.77
C ASP A 18 5.89 9.90 -16.18
N PHE A 19 6.31 11.17 -16.21
CA PHE A 19 7.58 11.57 -15.62
C PHE A 19 7.62 11.34 -14.11
N LEU A 20 6.54 11.71 -13.40
CA LEU A 20 6.43 11.47 -11.96
C LEU A 20 6.45 9.97 -11.63
N ALA A 21 5.74 9.17 -12.42
CA ALA A 21 5.70 7.71 -12.24
C ALA A 21 7.08 7.07 -12.41
N ALA A 22 7.88 7.58 -13.38
CA ALA A 22 9.22 7.05 -13.65
C ALA A 22 10.31 7.57 -12.70
N ASN A 23 10.16 8.79 -12.13
CA ASN A 23 11.25 9.51 -11.44
C ASN A 23 10.95 9.86 -9.98
N THR A 24 9.74 9.61 -9.46
CA THR A 24 9.32 9.96 -8.10
C THR A 24 9.32 11.47 -7.76
N TYR A 25 9.63 12.34 -8.72
CA TYR A 25 9.61 13.80 -8.60
C TYR A 25 9.08 14.43 -9.89
N GLN A 26 8.63 15.69 -9.81
CA GLN A 26 8.05 16.42 -10.95
C GLN A 26 9.13 16.90 -11.94
N PRO A 27 8.81 16.97 -13.25
CA PRO A 27 9.69 17.58 -14.23
C PRO A 27 9.85 19.08 -13.97
N SER A 28 11.03 19.61 -14.26
CA SER A 28 11.25 21.05 -14.28
C SER A 28 10.64 21.70 -15.55
N ILE A 29 10.46 23.02 -15.54
CA ILE A 29 10.06 23.79 -16.72
C ILE A 29 10.99 23.51 -17.91
N ARG A 30 12.29 23.31 -17.65
CA ARG A 30 13.27 22.99 -18.70
C ARG A 30 13.09 21.57 -19.25
N ASP A 31 12.69 20.61 -18.45
CA ASP A 31 12.42 19.24 -18.88
C ASP A 31 11.20 19.21 -19.80
N ILE A 32 10.13 19.93 -19.41
CA ILE A 32 8.93 20.11 -20.24
C ILE A 32 9.27 20.82 -21.55
N ALA A 33 10.04 21.94 -21.49
CA ALA A 33 10.45 22.67 -22.68
C ALA A 33 11.22 21.76 -23.66
N ARG A 34 12.13 20.95 -23.15
CA ARG A 34 12.93 19.99 -23.94
C ARG A 34 12.04 18.92 -24.59
N GLN A 35 11.14 18.32 -23.79
CA GLN A 35 10.25 17.26 -24.26
C GLN A 35 9.33 17.70 -25.40
N PHE A 36 8.82 18.93 -25.33
CA PHE A 36 7.87 19.46 -26.31
C PHE A 36 8.51 20.40 -27.34
N HIS A 37 9.85 20.47 -27.37
CA HIS A 37 10.61 21.37 -28.27
C HIS A 37 10.18 22.83 -28.17
N ILE A 38 9.76 23.28 -26.98
CA ILE A 38 9.35 24.66 -26.71
C ILE A 38 10.58 25.51 -26.41
N LYS A 39 10.86 26.51 -27.25
CA LYS A 39 12.05 27.35 -27.11
C LYS A 39 11.98 28.31 -25.92
N SER A 40 10.77 28.69 -25.48
CA SER A 40 10.55 29.69 -24.43
C SER A 40 10.06 29.03 -23.14
N THR A 41 10.78 29.25 -22.04
CA THR A 41 10.33 28.83 -20.69
C THR A 41 9.08 29.58 -20.26
N LYS A 42 8.84 30.80 -20.78
CA LYS A 42 7.60 31.55 -20.55
C LYS A 42 6.40 30.79 -21.10
N THR A 43 6.48 30.25 -22.32
CA THR A 43 5.39 29.46 -22.91
C THR A 43 5.04 28.24 -22.05
N VAL A 44 6.04 27.56 -21.50
CA VAL A 44 5.81 26.45 -20.57
C VAL A 44 5.14 26.94 -19.28
N SER A 45 5.59 28.08 -18.75
CA SER A 45 4.97 28.69 -17.57
C SER A 45 3.51 29.04 -17.82
N ASP A 46 3.18 29.61 -19.00
CA ASP A 46 1.82 29.95 -19.38
C ASP A 46 0.92 28.70 -19.51
N LEU A 47 1.46 27.58 -20.04
CA LEU A 47 0.77 26.27 -20.07
C LEU A 47 0.49 25.74 -18.66
N LEU A 48 1.49 25.81 -17.76
CA LEU A 48 1.30 25.40 -16.38
C LEU A 48 0.28 26.28 -15.65
N HIS A 49 0.26 27.58 -15.87
CA HIS A 49 -0.78 28.45 -15.34
C HIS A 49 -2.18 28.12 -15.88
N ALA A 50 -2.28 27.71 -17.15
CA ALA A 50 -3.55 27.27 -17.71
C ALA A 50 -4.04 25.97 -17.06
N LEU A 51 -3.15 24.99 -16.84
CA LEU A 51 -3.45 23.76 -16.12
C LEU A 51 -3.88 24.04 -14.67
N GLU A 52 -3.23 24.98 -13.99
CA GLU A 52 -3.56 25.39 -12.62
C GLU A 52 -4.95 26.02 -12.55
N ARG A 53 -5.24 26.98 -13.41
CA ARG A 53 -6.58 27.63 -13.47
C ARG A 53 -7.71 26.65 -13.77
N LYS A 54 -7.42 25.57 -14.51
CA LYS A 54 -8.37 24.51 -14.84
C LYS A 54 -8.44 23.41 -13.76
N GLY A 55 -7.65 23.54 -12.67
CA GLY A 55 -7.69 22.63 -11.53
C GLY A 55 -7.00 21.29 -11.75
N TYR A 56 -6.08 21.17 -12.71
CA TYR A 56 -5.31 19.95 -12.97
C TYR A 56 -4.00 19.88 -12.18
N ILE A 57 -3.45 21.04 -11.82
CA ILE A 57 -2.22 21.12 -11.02
C ILE A 57 -2.36 22.22 -9.96
N GLU A 58 -1.49 22.16 -8.96
CA GLU A 58 -1.22 23.23 -8.00
C GLU A 58 0.26 23.55 -8.04
N ARG A 59 0.62 24.84 -7.93
CA ARG A 59 2.00 25.30 -8.03
C ARG A 59 2.46 25.94 -6.73
N ASP A 60 3.64 25.55 -6.29
CA ASP A 60 4.39 26.26 -5.25
C ASP A 60 5.52 27.03 -5.94
N GLU A 61 5.33 28.34 -6.14
CA GLU A 61 6.26 29.21 -6.83
C GLU A 61 7.60 29.37 -6.09
N SER A 62 7.65 29.02 -4.81
CA SER A 62 8.87 29.07 -4.00
C SER A 62 9.86 27.94 -4.34
N ARG A 63 9.43 26.92 -5.09
CA ARG A 63 10.21 25.72 -5.40
C ARG A 63 10.37 25.50 -6.89
N SER A 64 11.59 25.21 -7.34
CA SER A 64 11.91 24.97 -8.76
C SER A 64 11.19 23.76 -9.40
N ARG A 65 10.66 22.85 -8.57
CA ARG A 65 9.84 21.68 -8.94
C ARG A 65 8.56 21.62 -8.12
N GLY A 66 8.04 22.77 -7.74
CA GLY A 66 6.88 22.95 -6.88
C GLY A 66 5.55 22.75 -7.61
N VAL A 67 5.43 21.78 -8.52
CA VAL A 67 4.16 21.45 -9.18
C VAL A 67 3.60 20.18 -8.56
N ARG A 68 2.34 20.24 -8.14
CA ARG A 68 1.57 19.09 -7.64
C ARG A 68 0.44 18.80 -8.60
N LEU A 69 0.35 17.58 -9.10
CA LEU A 69 -0.75 17.14 -9.95
C LEU A 69 -2.01 16.97 -9.09
N LEU A 70 -3.08 17.68 -9.44
CA LEU A 70 -4.39 17.52 -8.80
C LEU A 70 -5.15 16.41 -9.52
N GLY A 71 -5.80 15.53 -8.75
CA GLY A 71 -6.47 14.36 -9.33
C GLY A 71 -5.53 13.19 -9.69
N PHE A 72 -4.21 13.39 -9.57
CA PHE A 72 -3.22 12.33 -9.63
C PHE A 72 -2.43 12.33 -8.32
N SER A 73 -2.48 11.24 -7.59
CA SER A 73 -2.13 11.16 -6.18
C SER A 73 -0.64 11.26 -5.88
N GLY A 74 -0.13 12.47 -5.95
CA GLY A 74 1.16 12.79 -5.34
C GLY A 74 1.04 13.58 -4.04
N GLY A 75 -0.17 13.98 -3.63
CA GLY A 75 -0.36 14.77 -2.43
C GLY A 75 -1.83 14.90 -2.02
N GLY A 76 -2.28 14.07 -1.11
CA GLY A 76 -3.53 14.26 -0.40
C GLY A 76 -4.75 13.50 -0.89
N GLN A 77 -4.67 12.74 -1.98
CA GLN A 77 -5.78 11.92 -2.47
C GLN A 77 -5.60 10.42 -2.23
N THR A 78 -4.50 9.99 -1.65
CA THR A 78 -4.31 8.62 -1.19
C THR A 78 -4.67 8.50 0.28
N GLN A 79 -5.14 7.31 0.66
CA GLN A 79 -5.45 6.98 2.02
C GLN A 79 -4.73 5.68 2.39
N PRO A 80 -3.97 5.65 3.51
CA PRO A 80 -3.45 4.40 4.05
C PRO A 80 -4.62 3.61 4.63
N ILE A 81 -4.89 2.45 4.05
CA ILE A 81 -5.93 1.53 4.47
C ILE A 81 -5.29 0.45 5.31
N PRO A 82 -5.69 0.26 6.57
CA PRO A 82 -5.14 -0.78 7.41
C PRO A 82 -5.50 -2.16 6.85
N PHE A 83 -4.58 -3.12 6.96
CA PHE A 83 -4.88 -4.51 6.66
C PHE A 83 -4.61 -5.41 7.86
N TYR A 84 -5.41 -6.46 7.95
CA TYR A 84 -5.43 -7.40 9.06
C TYR A 84 -5.26 -8.84 8.55
N GLY A 85 -4.45 -9.62 9.25
CA GLY A 85 -4.20 -11.04 8.89
C GLY A 85 -5.36 -11.94 9.33
N ARG A 86 -5.75 -11.83 10.57
CA ARG A 86 -6.89 -12.54 11.18
C ARG A 86 -7.68 -11.57 12.04
N ILE A 87 -8.97 -11.81 12.18
CA ILE A 87 -9.79 -11.15 13.18
C ILE A 87 -9.89 -12.09 14.37
N HIS A 88 -9.42 -11.64 15.54
CA HIS A 88 -9.57 -12.38 16.79
C HIS A 88 -10.91 -12.08 17.44
N ALA A 89 -11.37 -13.03 18.21
CA ALA A 89 -12.64 -12.98 18.91
C ALA A 89 -12.74 -11.88 19.98
N GLY A 90 -13.95 -11.41 20.23
CA GLY A 90 -14.29 -10.63 21.42
C GLY A 90 -14.74 -9.20 21.20
N THR A 91 -14.48 -8.59 20.05
CA THR A 91 -15.00 -7.25 19.72
C THR A 91 -15.65 -7.25 18.34
N PRO A 92 -16.80 -6.56 18.16
CA PRO A 92 -17.41 -6.40 16.84
C PRO A 92 -16.60 -5.46 15.91
N SER A 93 -15.40 -5.09 16.33
CA SER A 93 -14.48 -4.22 15.62
C SER A 93 -13.10 -4.89 15.48
N VAL A 94 -12.44 -4.60 14.38
CA VAL A 94 -11.07 -5.05 14.12
C VAL A 94 -10.14 -4.38 15.13
N SER A 95 -9.42 -5.16 15.94
CA SER A 95 -8.51 -4.62 16.95
C SER A 95 -7.30 -3.94 16.27
N PRO A 96 -6.86 -2.77 16.76
CA PRO A 96 -5.61 -2.16 16.30
C PRO A 96 -4.39 -3.08 16.46
N ASP A 97 -4.43 -3.99 17.44
CA ASP A 97 -3.32 -4.93 17.74
C ASP A 97 -3.18 -6.03 16.67
N ASP A 98 -4.25 -6.32 15.93
CA ASP A 98 -4.25 -7.31 14.84
C ASP A 98 -3.82 -6.73 13.49
N ARG A 99 -3.51 -5.43 13.46
CA ARG A 99 -3.09 -4.74 12.24
C ARG A 99 -1.69 -5.18 11.83
N ARG A 100 -1.57 -5.66 10.60
CA ARG A 100 -0.30 -6.10 10.00
C ARG A 100 0.42 -5.02 9.19
N GLY A 101 -0.28 -3.96 8.80
CA GLY A 101 0.30 -2.86 8.04
C GLY A 101 -0.75 -1.99 7.36
N PHE A 102 -0.32 -1.29 6.30
CA PHE A 102 -1.19 -0.43 5.51
C PHE A 102 -0.96 -0.65 4.02
N ILE A 103 -2.04 -0.61 3.24
CA ILE A 103 -2.03 -0.54 1.78
C ILE A 103 -2.51 0.85 1.39
N THR A 104 -1.70 1.61 0.68
CA THR A 104 -2.08 2.96 0.24
C THR A 104 -2.91 2.88 -1.03
N VAL A 105 -4.14 3.41 -0.97
CA VAL A 105 -5.11 3.38 -2.07
C VAL A 105 -5.54 4.80 -2.42
N ASP A 106 -5.77 5.06 -3.70
CA ASP A 106 -6.37 6.31 -4.15
C ASP A 106 -7.83 6.39 -3.67
N ARG A 107 -8.21 7.53 -3.08
CA ARG A 107 -9.57 7.77 -2.55
C ARG A 107 -10.68 7.56 -3.56
N ARG A 108 -10.40 7.71 -4.84
CA ARG A 108 -11.38 7.48 -5.92
C ARG A 108 -11.85 6.03 -6.02
N PHE A 109 -11.06 5.09 -5.50
CA PHE A 109 -11.41 3.66 -5.44
C PHE A 109 -12.06 3.26 -4.11
N LEU A 110 -12.25 4.21 -3.19
CA LEU A 110 -12.83 3.93 -1.88
C LEU A 110 -14.32 4.31 -1.87
N PRO A 111 -15.24 3.38 -1.53
CA PRO A 111 -16.66 3.70 -1.40
C PRO A 111 -16.94 4.55 -0.16
N THR A 112 -16.13 4.38 0.90
CA THR A 112 -16.21 5.08 2.18
C THR A 112 -14.81 5.36 2.72
N HIS A 113 -14.70 6.15 3.80
CA HIS A 113 -13.39 6.50 4.38
C HIS A 113 -12.88 5.50 5.42
N ASP A 114 -13.75 4.63 5.91
CA ASP A 114 -13.50 3.70 7.02
C ASP A 114 -13.23 2.26 6.58
N VAL A 115 -12.82 2.06 5.33
CA VAL A 115 -12.50 0.74 4.80
C VAL A 115 -11.22 0.16 5.42
N TYR A 116 -11.16 -1.16 5.43
CA TYR A 116 -9.97 -1.93 5.78
C TYR A 116 -9.85 -3.18 4.92
N PHE A 117 -8.66 -3.77 4.89
CA PHE A 117 -8.41 -5.03 4.18
C PHE A 117 -8.36 -6.22 5.15
N LEU A 118 -8.95 -7.34 4.72
CA LEU A 118 -8.81 -8.65 5.35
C LEU A 118 -8.12 -9.61 4.41
N LYS A 119 -7.17 -10.39 4.92
CA LYS A 119 -6.57 -11.49 4.17
C LYS A 119 -7.53 -12.67 4.16
N VAL A 120 -7.84 -13.15 2.98
CA VAL A 120 -8.72 -14.30 2.77
C VAL A 120 -7.97 -15.58 3.06
N LYS A 121 -8.61 -16.51 3.76
CA LYS A 121 -8.16 -17.87 3.96
C LYS A 121 -9.22 -18.85 3.50
N GLY A 122 -8.83 -19.80 2.65
CA GLY A 122 -9.70 -20.83 2.09
C GLY A 122 -10.36 -20.42 0.78
N ASP A 123 -11.19 -21.30 0.26
CA ASP A 123 -11.75 -21.25 -1.09
C ASP A 123 -13.29 -21.14 -1.14
N SER A 124 -13.92 -20.90 0.00
CA SER A 124 -15.40 -20.88 0.12
C SER A 124 -16.11 -19.86 -0.79
N MET A 125 -15.37 -18.84 -1.28
CA MET A 125 -15.89 -17.80 -2.16
C MET A 125 -15.26 -17.85 -3.57
N ALA A 126 -14.62 -18.98 -3.94
CA ALA A 126 -13.94 -19.14 -5.23
C ALA A 126 -14.87 -18.92 -6.43
N GLY A 127 -16.14 -19.33 -6.34
CA GLY A 127 -17.15 -19.09 -7.39
C GLY A 127 -17.52 -17.62 -7.60
N ARG A 128 -17.13 -16.73 -6.68
CA ARG A 128 -17.24 -15.26 -6.80
C ARG A 128 -15.90 -14.60 -7.11
N GLY A 129 -14.88 -15.39 -7.44
CA GLY A 129 -13.56 -14.92 -7.82
C GLY A 129 -12.69 -14.48 -6.64
N ILE A 130 -13.08 -14.76 -5.39
CA ILE A 130 -12.29 -14.51 -4.18
C ILE A 130 -11.57 -15.81 -3.81
N LEU A 131 -10.24 -15.77 -3.82
CA LEU A 131 -9.38 -16.93 -3.62
C LEU A 131 -8.56 -16.83 -2.33
N ASP A 132 -8.01 -17.96 -1.91
CA ASP A 132 -7.05 -17.97 -0.81
C ASP A 132 -5.87 -17.03 -1.05
N GLY A 133 -5.48 -16.26 -0.03
CA GLY A 133 -4.41 -15.26 -0.12
C GLY A 133 -4.82 -13.89 -0.66
N ASP A 134 -6.03 -13.72 -1.18
CA ASP A 134 -6.54 -12.40 -1.57
C ASP A 134 -6.67 -11.47 -0.37
N TYR A 135 -6.70 -10.18 -0.65
CA TYR A 135 -7.11 -9.15 0.30
C TYR A 135 -8.47 -8.58 -0.12
N VAL A 136 -9.48 -8.74 0.71
CA VAL A 136 -10.79 -8.12 0.48
C VAL A 136 -10.90 -6.79 1.18
N MET A 137 -11.36 -5.76 0.46
CA MET A 137 -11.67 -4.46 1.02
C MET A 137 -13.07 -4.51 1.63
N VAL A 138 -13.16 -4.19 2.91
CA VAL A 138 -14.40 -4.23 3.71
C VAL A 138 -14.75 -2.83 4.15
N SER A 139 -16.01 -2.44 3.99
CA SER A 139 -16.56 -1.18 4.47
C SER A 139 -17.59 -1.43 5.57
N PRO A 140 -17.32 -1.00 6.82
CA PRO A 140 -18.29 -1.07 7.93
C PRO A 140 -19.49 -0.16 7.74
N SER A 141 -19.31 0.99 7.07
CA SER A 141 -20.37 2.00 6.88
C SER A 141 -21.38 1.64 5.81
N LEU A 142 -21.09 0.68 4.94
CA LEU A 142 -22.06 0.23 3.95
C LEU A 142 -23.11 -0.68 4.63
N SER A 143 -24.39 -0.36 4.42
CA SER A 143 -25.48 -1.21 4.91
C SER A 143 -25.55 -2.51 4.12
N PRO A 144 -25.44 -3.69 4.76
CA PRO A 144 -25.51 -4.97 4.06
C PRO A 144 -26.91 -5.22 3.53
N LYS A 145 -27.00 -5.83 2.34
CA LYS A 145 -28.23 -6.22 1.66
C LYS A 145 -28.09 -7.65 1.17
N ASP A 146 -29.20 -8.32 0.93
CA ASP A 146 -29.21 -9.65 0.30
C ASP A 146 -28.41 -9.64 -1.00
N GLY A 147 -27.60 -10.66 -1.20
CA GLY A 147 -26.71 -10.80 -2.33
C GLY A 147 -25.37 -10.07 -2.18
N ASN A 148 -25.19 -9.23 -1.16
CA ASN A 148 -23.87 -8.65 -0.87
C ASN A 148 -22.92 -9.73 -0.30
N ILE A 149 -21.66 -9.63 -0.67
CA ILE A 149 -20.61 -10.35 0.01
C ILE A 149 -20.27 -9.54 1.27
N ILE A 150 -20.29 -10.19 2.41
CA ILE A 150 -20.00 -9.58 3.71
C ILE A 150 -18.83 -10.27 4.38
N ALA A 151 -18.09 -9.51 5.18
CA ALA A 151 -17.26 -10.05 6.24
C ALA A 151 -18.12 -10.16 7.50
N ALA A 152 -18.18 -11.33 8.08
CA ALA A 152 -18.99 -11.61 9.27
C ALA A 152 -18.15 -12.33 10.32
N ARG A 153 -18.50 -12.12 11.58
CA ARG A 153 -17.97 -12.84 12.73
C ARG A 153 -18.97 -13.91 13.16
N LEU A 154 -18.47 -15.13 13.36
CA LEU A 154 -19.19 -16.27 13.93
C LEU A 154 -18.37 -16.78 15.12
N GLY A 155 -18.86 -16.52 16.35
CA GLY A 155 -18.08 -16.80 17.54
C GLY A 155 -16.73 -16.09 17.49
N GLU A 156 -15.67 -16.87 17.48
CA GLU A 156 -14.28 -16.40 17.45
C GLU A 156 -13.67 -16.26 16.04
N GLU A 157 -14.38 -16.64 15.02
CA GLU A 157 -13.84 -16.65 13.65
C GLU A 157 -14.51 -15.60 12.77
N ALA A 158 -13.71 -15.02 11.86
CA ALA A 158 -14.23 -14.21 10.78
C ALA A 158 -14.37 -15.04 9.51
N THR A 159 -15.46 -14.82 8.79
CA THR A 159 -15.76 -15.50 7.52
C THR A 159 -16.22 -14.49 6.47
N ILE A 160 -16.07 -14.86 5.21
CA ILE A 160 -16.57 -14.10 4.06
C ILE A 160 -17.59 -14.97 3.35
N LYS A 161 -18.82 -14.46 3.23
CA LYS A 161 -19.94 -15.17 2.64
C LYS A 161 -20.88 -14.20 1.93
N THR A 162 -21.77 -14.71 1.10
CA THR A 162 -22.88 -13.95 0.57
C THR A 162 -24.01 -13.92 1.60
N LEU A 163 -24.50 -12.74 1.92
CA LEU A 163 -25.64 -12.55 2.82
C LEU A 163 -26.93 -12.88 2.08
N ALA A 164 -27.78 -13.69 2.70
CA ALA A 164 -29.13 -13.94 2.27
C ALA A 164 -30.09 -13.96 3.47
N HIS A 165 -31.37 -13.66 3.22
CA HIS A 165 -32.43 -13.88 4.18
C HIS A 165 -33.39 -14.94 3.63
N ARG A 166 -33.61 -16.02 4.38
CA ARG A 166 -34.54 -17.09 4.03
C ARG A 166 -35.50 -17.34 5.19
N GLU A 167 -36.78 -17.24 4.94
CA GLU A 167 -37.82 -17.45 5.96
C GLU A 167 -37.62 -16.62 7.25
N GLY A 168 -37.10 -15.38 7.09
CA GLY A 168 -36.82 -14.47 8.20
C GLY A 168 -35.53 -14.77 8.97
N ARG A 169 -34.71 -15.71 8.52
CA ARG A 169 -33.40 -16.06 9.09
C ARG A 169 -32.27 -15.57 8.22
N ILE A 170 -31.16 -15.24 8.87
CA ILE A 170 -29.92 -14.90 8.17
C ILE A 170 -29.25 -16.20 7.71
N VAL A 171 -28.87 -16.25 6.44
CA VAL A 171 -28.12 -17.35 5.84
C VAL A 171 -26.85 -16.80 5.21
N LEU A 172 -25.73 -17.40 5.52
CA LEU A 172 -24.43 -17.10 4.95
C LEU A 172 -24.11 -18.12 3.88
N GLU A 173 -24.20 -17.71 2.62
CA GLU A 173 -24.03 -18.60 1.48
C GLU A 173 -22.59 -18.58 0.97
N PRO A 174 -21.92 -19.75 0.90
CA PRO A 174 -20.64 -19.87 0.20
C PRO A 174 -20.86 -19.76 -1.33
N ALA A 175 -19.79 -19.49 -2.04
CA ALA A 175 -19.73 -19.57 -3.49
C ALA A 175 -18.80 -20.70 -3.95
N ASN A 176 -18.81 -21.80 -3.22
CA ASN A 176 -18.09 -23.04 -3.54
C ASN A 176 -19.09 -24.20 -3.38
N PRO A 177 -19.29 -25.03 -4.41
CA PRO A 177 -20.22 -26.16 -4.33
C PRO A 177 -19.89 -27.23 -3.28
N LYS A 178 -18.67 -27.21 -2.75
CA LYS A 178 -18.21 -28.13 -1.70
C LYS A 178 -18.61 -27.71 -0.29
N ASP A 179 -19.01 -26.44 -0.14
CA ASP A 179 -19.31 -25.85 1.16
C ASP A 179 -20.83 -25.73 1.33
N GLU A 180 -21.29 -25.89 2.55
CA GLU A 180 -22.70 -25.73 2.91
C GLU A 180 -22.98 -24.29 3.38
N ALA A 181 -24.22 -23.84 3.16
CA ALA A 181 -24.69 -22.57 3.69
C ALA A 181 -24.84 -22.65 5.20
N ILE A 182 -24.50 -21.58 5.90
CA ILE A 182 -24.60 -21.47 7.35
C ILE A 182 -25.84 -20.67 7.70
N GLU A 183 -26.81 -21.31 8.34
CA GLU A 183 -28.01 -20.64 8.87
C GLU A 183 -27.72 -20.13 10.28
N ILE A 184 -27.91 -18.83 10.49
CA ILE A 184 -27.60 -18.20 11.77
C ILE A 184 -28.77 -18.38 12.75
N SER A 185 -28.49 -19.03 13.87
CA SER A 185 -29.44 -19.24 14.96
C SER A 185 -29.64 -17.96 15.78
N PRO A 186 -30.83 -17.73 16.38
CA PRO A 186 -31.12 -16.51 17.15
C PRO A 186 -30.19 -16.23 18.34
N ASN A 187 -29.57 -17.29 18.86
CA ASN A 187 -28.66 -17.21 20.02
C ASN A 187 -27.18 -17.33 19.63
N GLU A 188 -26.88 -17.34 18.34
CA GLU A 188 -25.51 -17.47 17.84
C GLU A 188 -24.77 -16.15 17.96
N ASP A 189 -23.50 -16.22 18.39
CA ASP A 189 -22.66 -15.04 18.45
C ASP A 189 -22.23 -14.64 17.03
N PHE A 190 -23.10 -13.88 16.38
CA PHE A 190 -22.96 -13.42 15.01
C PHE A 190 -22.90 -11.90 14.94
N GLY A 191 -22.02 -11.38 14.07
CA GLY A 191 -21.93 -9.95 13.78
C GLY A 191 -21.42 -9.68 12.38
N VAL A 192 -22.05 -8.71 11.69
CA VAL A 192 -21.55 -8.23 10.40
C VAL A 192 -20.45 -7.22 10.65
N LEU A 193 -19.26 -7.48 10.10
CA LEU A 193 -18.09 -6.61 10.20
C LEU A 193 -18.07 -5.55 9.08
N GLY A 194 -18.76 -5.80 7.98
CA GLY A 194 -18.93 -4.87 6.87
C GLY A 194 -19.19 -5.55 5.54
N VAL A 195 -19.44 -4.73 4.52
CA VAL A 195 -19.68 -5.18 3.15
C VAL A 195 -18.35 -5.22 2.40
N VAL A 196 -18.09 -6.34 1.71
CA VAL A 196 -16.95 -6.47 0.80
C VAL A 196 -17.19 -5.63 -0.45
N CYS A 197 -16.32 -4.67 -0.71
CA CYS A 197 -16.46 -3.71 -1.81
C CYS A 197 -15.32 -3.77 -2.82
N GLY A 198 -14.31 -4.60 -2.61
CA GLY A 198 -13.20 -4.78 -3.54
C GLY A 198 -12.34 -5.97 -3.19
N VAL A 199 -11.52 -6.40 -4.15
CA VAL A 199 -10.52 -7.47 -3.98
C VAL A 199 -9.20 -6.98 -4.54
N TYR A 200 -8.13 -7.23 -3.80
CA TYR A 200 -6.77 -7.02 -4.24
C TYR A 200 -6.03 -8.36 -4.21
N ARG A 201 -5.44 -8.75 -5.33
CA ARG A 201 -4.65 -9.98 -5.47
C ARG A 201 -3.26 -9.66 -5.96
N PRO A 202 -2.22 -9.83 -5.12
CA PRO A 202 -0.85 -9.77 -5.59
C PRO A 202 -0.49 -11.04 -6.37
N PHE A 203 0.23 -10.89 -7.49
CA PHE A 203 0.75 -12.00 -8.30
C PHE A 203 2.26 -12.23 -8.12
N TRP A 204 2.86 -11.56 -7.14
CA TRP A 204 4.24 -11.77 -6.70
C TRP A 204 4.25 -12.36 -5.30
N GLU A 205 5.40 -12.88 -4.87
CA GLU A 205 5.58 -13.40 -3.51
C GLU A 205 5.06 -12.39 -2.48
N GLN A 206 4.20 -12.86 -1.61
CA GLN A 206 3.48 -12.05 -0.66
C GLN A 206 4.47 -11.31 0.24
N LEU A 207 4.12 -10.07 0.60
CA LEU A 207 4.76 -9.35 1.69
C LEU A 207 4.89 -10.33 2.87
N GLU A 208 6.13 -10.68 3.22
CA GLU A 208 6.41 -11.54 4.37
C GLU A 208 5.68 -10.96 5.58
N GLU A 209 4.81 -11.75 6.18
CA GLU A 209 4.21 -11.36 7.45
C GLU A 209 5.39 -11.20 8.42
N PRO A 210 5.49 -10.07 9.16
CA PRO A 210 6.51 -9.97 10.19
C PRO A 210 6.37 -11.18 11.09
N THR A 211 7.40 -12.04 11.07
CA THR A 211 7.46 -13.22 11.93
C THR A 211 7.35 -12.72 13.37
N ASP A 212 6.34 -13.19 14.09
CA ASP A 212 6.23 -12.99 15.53
C ASP A 212 7.49 -13.58 16.19
N SER A 213 8.49 -12.72 16.43
CA SER A 213 9.68 -13.05 17.18
C SER A 213 9.39 -13.10 18.69
N ASN A 214 8.39 -13.90 19.09
CA ASN A 214 8.13 -14.29 20.46
C ASN A 214 7.75 -15.77 20.50
N GLY A 215 8.76 -16.60 20.34
CA GLY A 215 8.65 -18.06 20.43
C GLY A 215 9.99 -18.66 20.80
N SER A 216 10.23 -18.74 22.12
CA SER A 216 11.16 -19.66 22.83
C SER A 216 12.47 -20.02 22.10
N GLU A 217 13.54 -19.41 22.60
CA GLU A 217 14.89 -19.95 22.54
C GLU A 217 14.91 -21.37 23.16
N ASP A 218 14.84 -22.38 22.32
CA ASP A 218 15.33 -23.72 22.59
C ASP A 218 15.69 -24.37 21.25
N GLY A 219 16.86 -23.99 20.73
CA GLY A 219 17.53 -24.65 19.60
C GLY A 219 18.85 -25.23 20.06
N PRO A 220 19.18 -26.48 19.64
CA PRO A 220 20.35 -27.19 20.13
C PRO A 220 21.65 -26.52 19.67
N ALA A 221 22.58 -26.44 20.61
CA ALA A 221 23.97 -26.02 20.43
C ALA A 221 24.60 -26.77 19.25
N HIS A 222 24.88 -26.10 18.15
CA HIS A 222 25.74 -26.61 17.07
C HIS A 222 27.19 -26.31 17.42
N ALA A 223 27.94 -27.37 17.67
CA ALA A 223 29.37 -27.39 17.89
C ALA A 223 30.11 -26.70 16.73
N LEU A 224 30.94 -25.73 17.07
CA LEU A 224 31.91 -25.12 16.17
C LEU A 224 32.97 -26.19 15.81
N ALA A 225 33.03 -26.58 14.57
CA ALA A 225 34.12 -27.37 14.01
C ALA A 225 35.30 -26.45 13.69
N ASP A 226 36.46 -26.85 14.19
CA ASP A 226 37.77 -26.26 13.97
C ASP A 226 38.09 -26.09 12.48
N GLY A 227 38.42 -24.85 12.07
CA GLY A 227 39.06 -24.54 10.79
C GLY A 227 40.58 -24.41 10.99
N PRO A 228 41.39 -24.75 9.96
CA PRO A 228 42.83 -24.95 10.13
C PRO A 228 43.63 -23.64 10.25
N SER A 229 44.55 -23.67 11.21
CA SER A 229 45.62 -22.69 11.45
C SER A 229 46.52 -22.55 10.21
N ASN A 230 46.63 -21.34 9.68
CA ASN A 230 47.65 -21.03 8.66
C ASN A 230 48.74 -20.15 9.30
N ASN A 231 49.86 -20.80 9.63
CA ASN A 231 51.15 -20.19 10.01
C ASN A 231 51.82 -19.59 8.75
N GLY A 232 52.01 -18.31 8.72
CA GLY A 232 52.83 -17.61 7.74
C GLY A 232 53.82 -16.67 8.47
N PRO A 233 55.04 -16.49 7.99
CA PRO A 233 56.18 -16.08 8.84
C PRO A 233 56.33 -14.57 9.01
N SER A 234 56.87 -14.23 10.18
CA SER A 234 57.34 -12.93 10.59
C SER A 234 58.44 -12.37 9.69
N HIS A 235 58.28 -11.15 9.20
CA HIS A 235 59.37 -10.35 8.64
C HIS A 235 59.60 -9.09 9.50
N ASN A 236 60.73 -9.10 10.22
CA ASN A 236 61.40 -7.97 10.83
C ASN A 236 62.01 -7.09 9.74
N GLY A 237 61.83 -5.79 9.82
CA GLY A 237 62.57 -4.80 9.05
C GLY A 237 62.41 -3.41 9.63
N PRO A 238 63.42 -2.53 9.57
CA PRO A 238 63.86 -1.72 10.69
C PRO A 238 63.32 -0.27 10.69
N SER A 239 63.41 0.30 11.89
CA SER A 239 63.24 1.71 12.25
C SER A 239 64.11 2.65 11.45
N HIS A 240 63.55 3.75 10.94
CA HIS A 240 64.33 4.94 10.54
C HIS A 240 63.75 6.19 11.24
N ASN A 241 64.61 6.72 12.09
CA ASN A 241 64.56 8.03 12.77
C ASN A 241 64.82 9.17 11.78
N GLY A 242 64.17 10.31 12.02
CA GLY A 242 64.66 11.65 11.90
C GLY A 242 64.07 12.52 10.80
N PRO A 243 64.24 13.84 10.86
CA PRO A 243 64.07 14.71 12.02
C PRO A 243 63.07 15.87 11.73
N SER A 244 62.72 16.54 12.83
CA SER A 244 62.01 17.81 12.92
C SER A 244 62.62 18.93 12.06
N HIS A 245 61.80 19.75 11.40
CA HIS A 245 62.15 21.11 11.03
C HIS A 245 61.03 22.08 11.40
N ASN A 246 61.41 22.93 12.32
CA ASN A 246 60.77 24.17 12.75
C ASN A 246 60.93 25.25 11.67
N GLY A 247 59.97 26.16 11.68
CA GLY A 247 60.23 27.54 11.39
C GLY A 247 59.31 28.23 10.40
N PRO A 248 59.14 29.54 10.59
CA PRO A 248 57.85 30.21 10.61
C PRO A 248 57.75 31.31 9.53
N PHE A 249 56.74 32.24 9.71
CA PHE A 249 56.45 33.48 8.95
C PHE A 249 55.65 33.27 7.66
N GLY A 250 54.51 33.95 7.38
CA GLY A 250 54.17 35.35 7.69
C GLY A 250 53.67 35.96 6.35
N GLY A 251 52.55 36.62 6.36
CA GLY A 251 52.00 37.32 5.20
C GLY A 251 50.49 37.23 5.15
#